data_bb5a0e237310589bf8fc83df3ecb01de
#
_entry.id   bb5a0e237310589bf8fc83df3ecb01de
#
_cell.length_a   1.000
_cell.length_b   1.000
_cell.length_c   1.000
_cell.angle_alpha   90.00
_cell.angle_beta   90.00
_cell.angle_gamma   90.00
#
_symmetry.space_group_name_H-M   'P 1'
#
loop_
_entity.id
_entity.type
_entity.pdbx_description
1 polymer ?
#
loop_
_entity_poly.entity_id
_entity_poly.type
_entity_poly.pdbx_seq_one_letter_code
_entity_poly.pdbx_strand_id
1 'polypeptide(L)'
;MLLSACSGGSKTSSAFEGEILPLKYAENLTLIQGEGYTEARLRNPWDTTSILRTYILVDKDKEVPDHLPEGTLVRTPLSKALVYTATHCHLIHELGAVKSIGGICEIQYIKVPEIVEGCANGTIV
;
A
#
# COMPACT_ATOMS: atom_id res chain seq x y z
N MET A 1 50.07 -6.73 -30.10
CA MET A 1 49.51 -5.87 -29.06
C MET A 1 47.99 -5.94 -29.16
N LEU A 2 47.38 -6.67 -28.27
CA LEU A 2 45.92 -6.84 -28.20
C LEU A 2 45.39 -5.95 -27.07
N LEU A 3 44.61 -4.91 -27.40
CA LEU A 3 43.94 -4.07 -26.45
C LEU A 3 42.60 -4.70 -26.09
N SER A 4 42.51 -5.20 -24.86
CA SER A 4 41.27 -5.71 -24.28
C SER A 4 40.48 -4.53 -23.73
N ALA A 5 39.36 -4.16 -24.36
CA ALA A 5 38.43 -3.18 -23.87
C ALA A 5 37.52 -3.82 -22.81
N CYS A 6 37.69 -3.43 -21.53
CA CYS A 6 36.73 -3.75 -20.48
C CYS A 6 35.46 -2.98 -20.75
N SER A 7 34.41 -3.68 -21.19
CA SER A 7 33.05 -3.20 -21.20
C SER A 7 32.54 -3.09 -19.77
N GLY A 8 32.51 -1.87 -19.23
CA GLY A 8 31.83 -1.57 -17.99
C GLY A 8 30.34 -1.85 -18.15
N GLY A 9 29.83 -2.86 -17.47
CA GLY A 9 28.39 -3.15 -17.41
C GLY A 9 27.65 -1.97 -16.78
N SER A 10 26.94 -1.22 -17.59
CA SER A 10 25.91 -0.31 -17.15
C SER A 10 24.88 -1.13 -16.36
N LYS A 11 24.71 -0.82 -15.08
CA LYS A 11 23.54 -1.27 -14.34
C LYS A 11 22.34 -0.66 -15.05
N THR A 12 21.70 -1.45 -15.87
CA THR A 12 20.41 -1.13 -16.47
C THR A 12 19.46 -0.97 -15.30
N SER A 13 18.99 0.27 -15.07
CA SER A 13 17.83 0.51 -14.25
C SER A 13 16.72 -0.38 -14.80
N SER A 14 16.17 -1.26 -13.97
CA SER A 14 15.09 -2.14 -14.36
C SER A 14 14.03 -1.33 -15.08
N ALA A 15 13.80 -1.67 -16.34
CA ALA A 15 12.75 -1.06 -17.12
C ALA A 15 11.45 -1.18 -16.32
N PHE A 16 10.73 -0.08 -16.26
CA PHE A 16 9.44 0.04 -15.64
C PHE A 16 8.48 -1.01 -16.25
N GLU A 17 8.23 -2.09 -15.53
CA GLU A 17 7.34 -3.17 -15.96
C GLU A 17 5.98 -3.02 -15.30
N GLY A 18 5.09 -2.24 -15.92
CA GLY A 18 3.71 -2.10 -15.44
C GLY A 18 2.96 -0.92 -16.06
N GLU A 19 1.65 -0.97 -15.96
CA GLU A 19 0.76 0.09 -16.40
C GLU A 19 0.46 1.05 -15.24
N ILE A 20 0.66 2.35 -15.45
CA ILE A 20 0.27 3.37 -14.46
C ILE A 20 -1.25 3.49 -14.46
N LEU A 21 -1.86 3.22 -13.31
CA LEU A 21 -3.28 3.43 -13.11
C LEU A 21 -3.57 4.92 -12.88
N PRO A 22 -4.48 5.55 -13.64
CA PRO A 22 -4.76 6.97 -13.51
C PRO A 22 -5.48 7.27 -12.20
N LEU A 23 -4.96 8.24 -11.44
CA LEU A 23 -5.59 8.76 -10.23
C LEU A 23 -6.04 10.21 -10.46
N LYS A 24 -7.30 10.50 -10.16
CA LYS A 24 -7.90 11.81 -10.44
C LYS A 24 -7.45 12.91 -9.49
N TYR A 25 -7.21 12.57 -8.22
CA TYR A 25 -7.00 13.56 -7.15
C TYR A 25 -5.72 13.34 -6.34
N ALA A 26 -5.18 12.12 -6.30
CA ALA A 26 -4.02 11.80 -5.48
C ALA A 26 -2.71 12.11 -6.21
N GLU A 27 -2.10 13.25 -5.93
CA GLU A 27 -0.86 13.72 -6.58
C GLU A 27 0.40 13.02 -6.05
N ASN A 28 0.39 12.60 -4.77
CA ASN A 28 1.53 11.96 -4.11
C ASN A 28 1.45 10.43 -4.07
N LEU A 29 0.46 9.84 -4.72
CA LEU A 29 0.30 8.40 -4.86
C LEU A 29 0.39 8.02 -6.33
N THR A 30 1.23 7.04 -6.64
CA THR A 30 1.26 6.40 -7.96
C THR A 30 0.93 4.93 -7.78
N LEU A 31 -0.04 4.44 -8.54
CA LEU A 31 -0.35 3.01 -8.63
C LEU A 31 0.14 2.45 -9.95
N ILE A 32 0.81 1.32 -9.90
CA ILE A 32 1.39 0.63 -11.05
C ILE A 32 0.90 -0.80 -11.05
N GLN A 33 0.18 -1.18 -12.09
CA GLN A 33 -0.29 -2.55 -12.25
C GLN A 33 0.80 -3.40 -12.87
N GLY A 34 1.35 -4.32 -12.09
CA GLY A 34 2.27 -5.36 -12.55
C GLY A 34 1.56 -6.69 -12.76
N GLU A 35 2.32 -7.71 -13.14
CA GLU A 35 1.80 -9.08 -13.29
C GLU A 35 1.60 -9.74 -11.93
N GLY A 36 0.34 -9.85 -11.51
CA GLY A 36 -0.04 -10.46 -10.23
C GLY A 36 0.11 -9.56 -8.99
N TYR A 37 0.45 -8.29 -9.16
CA TYR A 37 0.55 -7.33 -8.05
C TYR A 37 0.18 -5.91 -8.49
N THR A 38 -0.07 -5.04 -7.51
CA THR A 38 -0.13 -3.58 -7.72
C THR A 38 0.92 -2.93 -6.84
N GLU A 39 1.79 -2.13 -7.43
CA GLU A 39 2.75 -1.33 -6.70
C GLU A 39 2.12 0.03 -6.35
N ALA A 40 2.17 0.42 -5.07
CA ALA A 40 1.72 1.71 -4.59
C ALA A 40 2.92 2.51 -4.07
N ARG A 41 3.32 3.54 -4.82
CA ARG A 41 4.42 4.46 -4.47
C ARG A 41 3.86 5.73 -3.85
N LEU A 42 4.28 6.03 -2.63
CA LEU A 42 3.98 7.30 -1.99
C LEU A 42 5.20 8.22 -2.11
N ARG A 43 5.02 9.32 -2.83
CA ARG A 43 6.03 10.38 -2.91
C ARG A 43 6.11 11.11 -1.58
N ASN A 44 7.31 11.50 -1.21
CA ASN A 44 7.53 12.27 0.00
C ASN A 44 6.97 13.70 -0.19
N PRO A 45 5.99 14.16 0.61
CA PRO A 45 5.39 15.49 0.45
C PRO A 45 6.34 16.63 0.86
N TRP A 46 7.37 16.33 1.65
CA TRP A 46 8.38 17.31 2.09
C TRP A 46 9.61 17.36 1.18
N ASP A 47 9.83 16.30 0.40
CA ASP A 47 10.89 16.20 -0.59
C ASP A 47 10.36 15.41 -1.80
N THR A 48 9.78 16.11 -2.74
CA THR A 48 9.10 15.51 -3.90
C THR A 48 10.04 14.78 -4.88
N THR A 49 11.34 14.83 -4.65
CA THR A 49 12.35 14.08 -5.42
C THR A 49 12.55 12.67 -4.90
N SER A 50 12.03 12.34 -3.71
CA SER A 50 12.18 11.06 -3.05
C SER A 50 10.85 10.32 -2.87
N ILE A 51 10.94 8.98 -2.79
CA ILE A 51 9.81 8.12 -2.43
C ILE A 51 9.81 7.92 -0.91
N LEU A 52 8.67 8.20 -0.27
CA LEU A 52 8.49 7.98 1.16
C LEU A 52 8.33 6.51 1.49
N ARG A 53 7.48 5.80 0.73
CA ARG A 53 7.20 4.37 0.88
C ARG A 53 6.74 3.75 -0.43
N THR A 54 7.09 2.47 -0.59
CA THR A 54 6.56 1.61 -1.63
C THR A 54 5.89 0.41 -0.98
N TYR A 55 4.65 0.14 -1.37
CA TYR A 55 3.90 -1.05 -0.98
C TYR A 55 3.64 -1.91 -2.21
N ILE A 56 3.79 -3.23 -2.06
CA ILE A 56 3.49 -4.21 -3.09
C ILE A 56 2.22 -4.95 -2.64
N LEU A 57 1.12 -4.66 -3.32
CA LEU A 57 -0.20 -5.19 -3.00
C LEU A 57 -0.42 -6.47 -3.80
N VAL A 58 -0.58 -7.58 -3.12
CA VAL A 58 -0.89 -8.88 -3.72
C VAL A 58 -2.17 -9.43 -3.11
N ASP A 59 -3.09 -9.84 -3.96
CA ASP A 59 -4.33 -10.47 -3.51
C ASP A 59 -4.02 -11.70 -2.64
N LYS A 60 -4.69 -11.81 -1.48
CA LYS A 60 -4.45 -12.92 -0.55
C LYS A 60 -4.89 -14.28 -1.09
N ASP A 61 -5.78 -14.30 -2.09
CA ASP A 61 -6.25 -15.53 -2.74
C ASP A 61 -5.36 -15.93 -3.93
N LYS A 62 -4.30 -15.15 -4.22
CA LYS A 62 -3.33 -15.44 -5.28
C LYS A 62 -1.96 -15.80 -4.71
N GLU A 63 -1.17 -16.52 -5.46
CA GLU A 63 0.23 -16.75 -5.15
C GLU A 63 1.03 -15.44 -5.25
N VAL A 64 2.05 -15.31 -4.42
CA VAL A 64 2.98 -14.18 -4.49
C VAL A 64 3.93 -14.42 -5.65
N PRO A 65 4.04 -13.49 -6.62
CA PRO A 65 4.99 -13.64 -7.72
C PRO A 65 6.44 -13.79 -7.24
N ASP A 66 7.23 -14.61 -7.94
CA ASP A 66 8.64 -14.84 -7.58
C ASP A 66 9.51 -13.58 -7.71
N HIS A 67 9.15 -12.69 -8.63
CA HIS A 67 9.86 -11.45 -8.89
C HIS A 67 8.98 -10.25 -8.59
N LEU A 68 9.23 -9.62 -7.45
CA LEU A 68 8.54 -8.39 -7.03
C LEU A 68 9.53 -7.22 -7.01
N PRO A 69 9.08 -5.99 -7.29
CA PRO A 69 9.89 -4.80 -7.03
C PRO A 69 10.17 -4.62 -5.54
N GLU A 70 11.16 -3.80 -5.21
CA GLU A 70 11.49 -3.48 -3.83
C GLU A 70 10.32 -2.73 -3.16
N GLY A 71 9.90 -3.19 -1.98
CA GLY A 71 8.81 -2.58 -1.23
C GLY A 71 8.29 -3.46 -0.10
N THR A 72 7.31 -2.95 0.62
CA THR A 72 6.63 -3.71 1.68
C THR A 72 5.49 -4.52 1.09
N LEU A 73 5.58 -5.85 1.16
CA LEU A 73 4.51 -6.74 0.71
C LEU A 73 3.28 -6.60 1.62
N VAL A 74 2.12 -6.38 1.01
CA VAL A 74 0.82 -6.31 1.69
C VAL A 74 -0.17 -7.23 1.00
N ARG A 75 -0.74 -8.16 1.75
CA ARG A 75 -1.79 -9.07 1.25
C ARG A 75 -3.16 -8.38 1.36
N THR A 76 -3.85 -8.26 0.24
CA THR A 76 -5.13 -7.55 0.16
C THR A 76 -6.29 -8.48 -0.23
N PRO A 77 -7.54 -8.15 0.15
CA PRO A 77 -7.96 -7.07 1.04
C PRO A 77 -7.51 -7.29 2.50
N LEU A 78 -7.31 -6.19 3.24
CA LEU A 78 -7.00 -6.27 4.67
C LEU A 78 -8.22 -6.79 5.45
N SER A 79 -7.98 -7.62 6.46
CA SER A 79 -9.04 -8.23 7.27
C SER A 79 -8.95 -7.90 8.77
N LYS A 80 -7.82 -7.38 9.23
CA LYS A 80 -7.55 -7.03 10.63
C LYS A 80 -6.59 -5.84 10.71
N ALA A 81 -7.01 -4.70 10.17
CA ALA A 81 -6.21 -3.48 10.27
C ALA A 81 -6.33 -2.88 11.67
N LEU A 82 -5.20 -2.47 12.24
CA LEU A 82 -5.19 -1.59 13.42
C LEU A 82 -5.29 -0.14 12.96
N VAL A 83 -6.32 0.56 13.40
CA VAL A 83 -6.59 1.94 12.98
C VAL A 83 -6.38 2.87 14.16
N TYR A 84 -5.46 3.81 14.00
CA TYR A 84 -5.02 4.67 15.10
C TYR A 84 -5.95 5.86 15.36
N THR A 85 -6.45 6.54 14.32
CA THR A 85 -7.18 7.80 14.50
C THR A 85 -8.66 7.70 14.12
N ALA A 86 -9.51 8.52 14.77
CA ALA A 86 -10.93 8.66 14.44
C ALA A 86 -11.15 9.06 12.97
N THR A 87 -10.28 9.91 12.41
CA THR A 87 -10.35 10.31 10.99
C THR A 87 -10.22 9.13 10.06
N HIS A 88 -9.25 8.24 10.29
CA HIS A 88 -9.06 7.05 9.47
C HIS A 88 -10.23 6.06 9.64
N CYS A 89 -10.75 5.91 10.86
CA CYS A 89 -11.96 5.10 11.11
C CYS A 89 -13.15 5.59 10.27
N HIS A 90 -13.35 6.90 10.23
CA HIS A 90 -14.43 7.52 9.45
C HIS A 90 -14.23 7.32 7.94
N LEU A 91 -13.02 7.53 7.42
CA LEU A 91 -12.71 7.29 6.00
C LEU A 91 -12.93 5.81 5.60
N ILE A 92 -12.54 4.87 6.46
CA ILE A 92 -12.77 3.43 6.22
C ILE A 92 -14.26 3.12 6.23
N HIS A 93 -15.04 3.75 7.11
CA HIS A 93 -16.50 3.63 7.13
C HIS A 93 -17.13 4.15 5.84
N GLU A 94 -16.75 5.35 5.38
CA GLU A 94 -17.24 5.93 4.11
C GLU A 94 -16.94 5.05 2.89
N LEU A 95 -15.85 4.30 2.93
CA LEU A 95 -15.49 3.31 1.91
C LEU A 95 -16.26 1.98 2.04
N GLY A 96 -17.13 1.82 3.05
CA GLY A 96 -17.85 0.57 3.32
C GLY A 96 -16.94 -0.58 3.80
N ALA A 97 -15.75 -0.26 4.34
CA ALA A 97 -14.70 -1.22 4.65
C ALA A 97 -14.52 -1.47 6.17
N VAL A 98 -15.53 -1.17 7.01
CA VAL A 98 -15.44 -1.33 8.49
C VAL A 98 -15.04 -2.76 8.88
N LYS A 99 -15.45 -3.77 8.13
CA LYS A 99 -15.08 -5.18 8.37
C LYS A 99 -13.56 -5.46 8.28
N SER A 100 -12.79 -4.54 7.68
CA SER A 100 -11.34 -4.65 7.64
C SER A 100 -10.66 -4.19 8.94
N ILE A 101 -11.39 -3.53 9.84
CA ILE A 101 -10.87 -3.05 11.11
C ILE A 101 -10.85 -4.22 12.11
N GLY A 102 -9.66 -4.55 12.60
CA GLY A 102 -9.48 -5.54 13.67
C GLY A 102 -9.21 -4.93 15.02
N GLY A 103 -8.77 -3.67 15.07
CA GLY A 103 -8.50 -2.96 16.31
C GLY A 103 -8.42 -1.45 16.11
N ILE A 104 -8.66 -0.71 17.21
CA ILE A 104 -8.56 0.75 17.25
C ILE A 104 -7.84 1.20 18.52
N CYS A 105 -7.23 2.37 18.50
CA CYS A 105 -6.44 2.85 19.64
C CYS A 105 -7.21 3.73 20.61
N GLU A 106 -8.20 4.51 20.15
CA GLU A 106 -8.83 5.57 20.95
C GLU A 106 -10.36 5.59 20.76
N ILE A 107 -11.04 4.57 21.33
CA ILE A 107 -12.51 4.42 21.21
C ILE A 107 -13.31 5.66 21.62
N GLN A 108 -12.82 6.44 22.60
CA GLN A 108 -13.53 7.60 23.13
C GLN A 108 -13.76 8.71 22.08
N TYR A 109 -12.97 8.73 21.01
CA TYR A 109 -13.09 9.69 19.91
C TYR A 109 -13.86 9.16 18.71
N ILE A 110 -14.18 7.86 18.69
CA ILE A 110 -14.88 7.22 17.58
C ILE A 110 -16.39 7.49 17.69
N LYS A 111 -16.98 7.98 16.60
CA LYS A 111 -18.43 8.29 16.51
C LYS A 111 -19.16 7.39 15.50
N VAL A 112 -18.45 6.51 14.82
CA VAL A 112 -19.02 5.57 13.84
C VAL A 112 -19.75 4.46 14.59
N PRO A 113 -21.10 4.32 14.47
CA PRO A 113 -21.88 3.39 15.27
C PRO A 113 -21.43 1.93 15.11
N GLU A 114 -21.14 1.49 13.87
CA GLU A 114 -20.69 0.12 13.58
C GLU A 114 -19.36 -0.22 14.26
N ILE A 115 -18.45 0.75 14.38
CA ILE A 115 -17.15 0.56 15.06
C ILE A 115 -17.37 0.50 16.57
N VAL A 116 -18.20 1.39 17.12
CA VAL A 116 -18.54 1.41 18.54
C VAL A 116 -19.20 0.09 18.96
N GLU A 117 -20.14 -0.40 18.15
CA GLU A 117 -20.79 -1.70 18.37
C GLU A 117 -19.77 -2.86 18.26
N GLY A 118 -18.88 -2.82 17.27
CA GLY A 118 -17.81 -3.80 17.09
C GLY A 118 -16.88 -3.88 18.31
N CYS A 119 -16.56 -2.75 18.93
CA CYS A 119 -15.78 -2.73 20.17
C CYS A 119 -16.58 -3.25 21.36
N ALA A 120 -17.87 -2.93 21.44
CA ALA A 120 -18.73 -3.39 22.55
C ALA A 120 -18.95 -4.91 22.54
N ASN A 121 -19.04 -5.52 21.33
CA ASN A 121 -19.24 -6.97 21.17
C ASN A 121 -17.93 -7.76 21.01
N GLY A 122 -16.76 -7.11 21.01
CA GLY A 122 -15.44 -7.72 20.94
C GLY A 122 -15.01 -8.17 19.54
N THR A 123 -15.69 -7.77 18.47
CA THR A 123 -15.24 -8.03 17.09
C THR A 123 -14.13 -7.07 16.64
N ILE A 124 -14.02 -5.91 17.29
CA ILE A 124 -12.94 -4.92 17.17
C ILE A 124 -12.31 -4.75 18.54
N VAL A 125 -10.98 -4.87 18.65
CA VAL A 125 -10.20 -4.71 19.89
C VAL A 125 -9.54 -3.35 20.00
#